data_7877cbb8bf206c617aa834baf91d1b8c
#
_entry.id   7877cbb8bf206c617aa834baf91d1b8c
#
_cell.length_a   1.000
_cell.length_b   1.000
_cell.length_c   1.000
_cell.angle_alpha   90.00
_cell.angle_beta   90.00
_cell.angle_gamma   90.00
#
_symmetry.space_group_name_H-M   'P 1'
#
loop_
_entity.id
_entity.type
_entity.pdbx_description
1 polymer ?
#
loop_
_entity_poly.entity_id
_entity_poly.type
_entity_poly.pdbx_seq_one_letter_code
_entity_poly.pdbx_strand_id
1 'polypeptide(L)'
;MKSTCSIFAVAAFCSLLWQSVAADNFSLWPRRPDELEQARRLMQEQKGGEAVLLLQPFVTDEGIAGREARQICGRVNVPRNLSRLHPGAVVYTVRPGDNMARIAAQQKCPQDVIMLLNGIVEPSSLRIGQKIVVVPMRLRVEIRPHQREVSVWDDQQLVADYPILNMDEIPATQRKNEVTSVAAREGYIDGLAVLPRSPQYAASERVLVLANGIVIAGEKNGHGDTVLRLEQKDVNELSLMLGLGNEVKIIYASR
;
A
#
# COMPACT_ATOMS: atom_id res chain seq x y z
N MET A 1 -22.31 79.02 25.05
CA MET A 1 -22.95 78.47 23.86
C MET A 1 -21.87 77.98 22.90
N LYS A 2 -21.67 76.73 22.80
CA LYS A 2 -21.27 75.96 21.66
C LYS A 2 -20.70 74.60 22.18
N SER A 3 -21.45 73.64 21.92
CA SER A 3 -21.24 72.20 22.18
C SER A 3 -20.02 71.68 21.38
N THR A 4 -19.07 71.00 22.03
CA THR A 4 -18.08 70.14 21.40
C THR A 4 -18.33 68.74 21.87
N CYS A 5 -19.02 67.99 21.04
CA CYS A 5 -19.37 66.63 21.28
C CYS A 5 -18.18 65.74 20.88
N SER A 6 -17.90 64.76 21.74
CA SER A 6 -16.86 63.75 21.70
C SER A 6 -16.80 62.94 20.42
N ILE A 7 -15.62 62.85 19.82
CA ILE A 7 -15.23 61.84 18.76
C ILE A 7 -14.16 60.85 19.30
N PHE A 8 -14.22 60.46 20.55
CA PHE A 8 -13.21 59.53 21.11
C PHE A 8 -13.74 58.16 21.57
N ALA A 9 -15.00 57.82 21.25
CA ALA A 9 -15.60 56.60 21.76
C ALA A 9 -15.79 55.47 20.73
N VAL A 10 -15.40 55.65 19.44
CA VAL A 10 -15.64 54.62 18.40
C VAL A 10 -14.38 53.85 18.01
N ALA A 11 -13.18 54.35 18.33
CA ALA A 11 -11.92 53.67 17.97
C ALA A 11 -11.51 52.53 18.92
N ALA A 12 -12.06 52.46 20.13
CA ALA A 12 -11.69 51.45 21.12
C ALA A 12 -12.51 50.13 21.01
N PHE A 13 -13.60 50.12 20.25
CA PHE A 13 -14.46 48.91 20.13
C PHE A 13 -14.09 48.02 18.93
N CYS A 14 -13.38 48.56 17.92
CA CYS A 14 -12.92 47.76 16.77
C CYS A 14 -11.63 46.98 17.04
N SER A 15 -10.82 47.35 18.02
CA SER A 15 -9.56 46.66 18.33
C SER A 15 -9.74 45.40 19.18
N LEU A 16 -10.85 45.29 19.93
CA LEU A 16 -11.15 44.11 20.76
C LEU A 16 -11.85 42.98 19.98
N LEU A 17 -12.50 43.30 18.87
CA LEU A 17 -13.13 42.27 18.01
C LEU A 17 -12.15 41.64 17.00
N TRP A 18 -11.01 42.27 16.75
CA TRP A 18 -10.00 41.75 15.84
C TRP A 18 -8.99 40.80 16.54
N GLN A 19 -8.88 40.87 17.86
CA GLN A 19 -8.04 39.97 18.64
C GLN A 19 -8.71 38.63 18.92
N SER A 20 -10.06 38.55 18.92
CA SER A 20 -10.76 37.29 19.11
C SER A 20 -10.94 36.46 17.81
N VAL A 21 -10.87 37.10 16.63
CA VAL A 21 -11.00 36.42 15.33
C VAL A 21 -9.65 35.92 14.81
N ALA A 22 -8.53 36.47 15.29
CA ALA A 22 -7.19 36.05 14.89
C ALA A 22 -6.69 34.80 15.65
N ALA A 23 -7.30 34.44 16.78
CA ALA A 23 -6.90 33.27 17.56
C ALA A 23 -7.58 31.95 17.09
N ASP A 24 -8.75 32.04 16.46
CA ASP A 24 -9.50 30.85 16.03
C ASP A 24 -9.19 30.38 14.60
N ASN A 25 -8.52 31.24 13.78
CA ASN A 25 -8.19 30.90 12.39
C ASN A 25 -6.82 30.20 12.21
N PHE A 26 -6.08 29.95 13.29
CA PHE A 26 -4.81 29.20 13.23
C PHE A 26 -4.98 27.70 13.50
N SER A 27 -6.21 27.23 13.75
CA SER A 27 -6.52 25.81 13.99
C SER A 27 -6.97 25.06 12.74
N LEU A 28 -6.86 25.65 11.54
CA LEU A 28 -7.22 24.99 10.27
C LEU A 28 -6.09 24.18 9.62
N TRP A 29 -4.93 24.09 10.24
CA TRP A 29 -3.95 23.06 9.86
C TRP A 29 -4.24 21.82 10.69
N PRO A 30 -4.53 20.68 10.05
CA PRO A 30 -4.77 19.45 10.78
C PRO A 30 -3.58 19.18 11.71
N ARG A 31 -3.86 19.00 12.99
CA ARG A 31 -2.88 18.63 14.04
C ARG A 31 -2.39 17.21 13.79
N ARG A 32 -1.59 17.04 12.74
CA ARG A 32 -1.07 15.76 12.25
C ARG A 32 -0.01 15.10 13.14
N PRO A 33 0.78 15.83 13.96
CA PRO A 33 1.73 15.20 14.87
C PRO A 33 1.07 14.37 15.97
N ASP A 34 -0.10 14.78 16.46
CA ASP A 34 -0.74 14.15 17.63
C ASP A 34 -1.32 12.77 17.30
N GLU A 35 -2.00 12.62 16.16
CA GLU A 35 -2.60 11.34 15.73
C GLU A 35 -1.53 10.31 15.36
N LEU A 36 -0.45 10.71 14.70
CA LEU A 36 0.66 9.82 14.38
C LEU A 36 1.38 9.34 15.64
N GLU A 37 1.60 10.24 16.60
CA GLU A 37 2.20 9.88 17.90
C GLU A 37 1.29 8.93 18.69
N GLN A 38 0.00 9.21 18.72
CA GLN A 38 -1.00 8.33 19.36
C GLN A 38 -1.02 6.96 18.67
N ALA A 39 -1.00 6.92 17.33
CA ALA A 39 -0.95 5.66 16.59
C ALA A 39 0.33 4.86 16.89
N ARG A 40 1.49 5.52 17.02
CA ARG A 40 2.74 4.84 17.42
C ARG A 40 2.62 4.23 18.83
N ARG A 41 1.99 4.93 19.77
CA ARG A 41 1.72 4.38 21.13
C ARG A 41 0.79 3.18 21.07
N LEU A 42 -0.30 3.26 20.29
CA LEU A 42 -1.22 2.14 20.07
C LEU A 42 -0.50 0.93 19.46
N MET A 43 0.44 1.14 18.53
CA MET A 43 1.25 0.06 17.99
C MET A 43 2.14 -0.59 19.05
N GLN A 44 2.76 0.20 19.95
CA GLN A 44 3.54 -0.33 21.08
C GLN A 44 2.68 -1.12 22.07
N GLU A 45 1.42 -0.70 22.28
CA GLU A 45 0.42 -1.38 23.10
C GLU A 45 -0.23 -2.60 22.41
N GLN A 46 0.23 -2.98 21.22
CA GLN A 46 -0.36 -4.06 20.39
C GLN A 46 -1.83 -3.82 19.98
N LYS A 47 -2.27 -2.58 19.99
CA LYS A 47 -3.61 -2.12 19.57
C LYS A 47 -3.61 -1.65 18.11
N GLY A 48 -3.00 -2.43 17.21
CA GLY A 48 -2.85 -2.06 15.80
C GLY A 48 -4.17 -1.73 15.10
N GLY A 49 -5.26 -2.43 15.45
CA GLY A 49 -6.58 -2.13 14.89
C GLY A 49 -7.08 -0.71 15.21
N GLU A 50 -6.84 -0.22 16.42
CA GLU A 50 -7.19 1.14 16.83
C GLU A 50 -6.30 2.17 16.13
N ALA A 51 -5.00 1.86 15.96
CA ALA A 51 -4.08 2.72 15.21
C ALA A 51 -4.51 2.87 13.73
N VAL A 52 -4.96 1.80 13.08
CA VAL A 52 -5.49 1.86 11.70
C VAL A 52 -6.74 2.71 11.62
N LEU A 53 -7.70 2.56 12.56
CA LEU A 53 -8.91 3.38 12.58
C LEU A 53 -8.60 4.87 12.74
N LEU A 54 -7.64 5.19 13.61
CA LEU A 54 -7.20 6.56 13.84
C LEU A 54 -6.54 7.17 12.59
N LEU A 55 -5.74 6.39 11.87
CA LEU A 55 -4.96 6.87 10.72
C LEU A 55 -5.69 6.75 9.38
N GLN A 56 -6.81 6.03 9.31
CA GLN A 56 -7.57 5.84 8.07
C GLN A 56 -7.87 7.13 7.30
N PRO A 57 -8.22 8.28 7.92
CA PRO A 57 -8.44 9.53 7.21
C PRO A 57 -7.18 10.11 6.53
N PHE A 58 -6.00 9.69 6.96
CA PHE A 58 -4.71 10.26 6.52
C PHE A 58 -3.99 9.42 5.47
N VAL A 59 -4.43 8.19 5.19
CA VAL A 59 -3.74 7.30 4.24
C VAL A 59 -3.74 7.82 2.80
N THR A 60 -4.68 8.72 2.45
CA THR A 60 -4.74 9.36 1.14
C THR A 60 -3.98 10.68 1.07
N ASP A 61 -3.48 11.18 2.20
CA ASP A 61 -2.76 12.44 2.26
C ASP A 61 -1.40 12.33 1.56
N GLU A 62 -1.00 13.40 0.92
CA GLU A 62 0.35 13.53 0.36
C GLU A 62 1.35 13.99 1.43
N GLY A 63 2.64 13.72 1.17
CA GLY A 63 3.73 14.14 2.03
C GLY A 63 4.07 13.16 3.16
N ILE A 64 4.91 13.63 4.09
CA ILE A 64 5.55 12.77 5.12
C ILE A 64 4.52 12.13 6.05
N ALA A 65 3.53 12.90 6.50
CA ALA A 65 2.53 12.40 7.45
C ALA A 65 1.63 11.31 6.83
N GLY A 66 1.16 11.52 5.60
CA GLY A 66 0.38 10.51 4.89
C GLY A 66 1.18 9.24 4.60
N ARG A 67 2.46 9.39 4.20
CA ARG A 67 3.35 8.24 4.02
C ARG A 67 3.51 7.45 5.32
N GLU A 68 3.75 8.12 6.44
CA GLU A 68 3.88 7.44 7.73
C GLU A 68 2.59 6.75 8.15
N ALA A 69 1.43 7.39 7.93
CA ALA A 69 0.13 6.77 8.17
C ALA A 69 -0.03 5.48 7.34
N ARG A 70 0.33 5.50 6.05
CA ARG A 70 0.30 4.31 5.19
C ARG A 70 1.24 3.21 5.70
N GLN A 71 2.46 3.55 6.12
CA GLN A 71 3.40 2.57 6.64
C GLN A 71 2.92 1.90 7.93
N ILE A 72 2.33 2.65 8.85
CA ILE A 72 1.75 2.09 10.08
C ILE A 72 0.55 1.21 9.73
N CYS A 73 -0.38 1.70 8.90
CA CYS A 73 -1.56 0.95 8.49
C CYS A 73 -1.19 -0.33 7.71
N GLY A 74 -0.23 -0.26 6.79
CA GLY A 74 0.24 -1.40 6.01
C GLY A 74 0.76 -2.53 6.88
N ARG A 75 1.58 -2.23 7.89
CA ARG A 75 2.10 -3.24 8.84
C ARG A 75 1.00 -4.02 9.56
N VAL A 76 -0.15 -3.37 9.83
CA VAL A 76 -1.29 -4.01 10.49
C VAL A 76 -2.17 -4.73 9.49
N ASN A 77 -2.38 -4.13 8.33
CA ASN A 77 -3.33 -4.61 7.35
C ASN A 77 -2.83 -5.85 6.59
N VAL A 78 -1.54 -5.96 6.29
CA VAL A 78 -1.00 -7.11 5.55
C VAL A 78 -1.30 -8.44 6.24
N PRO A 79 -0.91 -8.69 7.51
CA PRO A 79 -1.22 -9.96 8.15
C PRO A 79 -2.73 -10.20 8.29
N ARG A 80 -3.54 -9.14 8.36
CA ARG A 80 -5.00 -9.24 8.39
C ARG A 80 -5.57 -9.67 7.04
N ASN A 81 -5.08 -9.06 5.94
CA ASN A 81 -5.54 -9.36 4.59
C ASN A 81 -5.05 -10.73 4.11
N LEU A 82 -3.88 -11.18 4.57
CA LEU A 82 -3.33 -12.52 4.29
C LEU A 82 -3.74 -13.55 5.36
N SER A 83 -4.89 -13.38 6.00
CA SER A 83 -5.40 -14.25 7.05
C SER A 83 -6.68 -14.98 6.62
N ARG A 84 -6.82 -16.22 7.06
CA ARG A 84 -8.08 -16.98 6.96
C ARG A 84 -9.23 -16.35 7.76
N LEU A 85 -8.91 -15.46 8.70
CA LEU A 85 -9.87 -14.72 9.53
C LEU A 85 -10.27 -13.38 8.90
N HIS A 86 -9.85 -13.11 7.66
CA HIS A 86 -10.27 -11.90 6.94
C HIS A 86 -11.80 -11.84 6.86
N PRO A 87 -12.45 -10.68 7.12
CA PRO A 87 -13.93 -10.58 7.09
C PRO A 87 -14.55 -10.96 5.74
N GLY A 88 -13.83 -10.78 4.64
CA GLY A 88 -14.24 -11.18 3.29
C GLY A 88 -13.83 -12.61 2.91
N ALA A 89 -13.30 -13.42 3.84
CA ALA A 89 -12.91 -14.79 3.54
C ALA A 89 -14.13 -15.66 3.22
N VAL A 90 -14.04 -16.40 2.13
CA VAL A 90 -15.08 -17.30 1.64
C VAL A 90 -14.53 -18.72 1.53
N VAL A 91 -15.34 -19.71 1.90
CA VAL A 91 -14.98 -21.12 1.68
C VAL A 91 -15.46 -21.55 0.29
N TYR A 92 -14.51 -21.89 -0.57
CA TYR A 92 -14.77 -22.46 -1.88
C TYR A 92 -14.60 -23.98 -1.87
N THR A 93 -15.51 -24.70 -2.51
CA THR A 93 -15.39 -26.16 -2.69
C THR A 93 -14.92 -26.46 -4.12
N VAL A 94 -13.78 -27.09 -4.25
CA VAL A 94 -13.15 -27.46 -5.53
C VAL A 94 -14.08 -28.38 -6.33
N ARG A 95 -14.34 -28.03 -7.58
CA ARG A 95 -15.25 -28.72 -8.49
C ARG A 95 -14.49 -29.51 -9.56
N PRO A 96 -15.13 -30.50 -10.22
CA PRO A 96 -14.54 -31.14 -11.40
C PRO A 96 -14.14 -30.11 -12.46
N GLY A 97 -12.92 -30.23 -12.99
CA GLY A 97 -12.36 -29.33 -14.00
C GLY A 97 -11.76 -28.02 -13.45
N ASP A 98 -11.77 -27.81 -12.14
CA ASP A 98 -11.05 -26.71 -11.52
C ASP A 98 -9.53 -26.93 -11.54
N ASN A 99 -8.81 -25.84 -11.62
CA ASN A 99 -7.40 -25.74 -11.31
C ASN A 99 -7.14 -24.43 -10.55
N MET A 100 -5.98 -24.31 -9.91
CA MET A 100 -5.66 -23.17 -9.06
C MET A 100 -5.82 -21.83 -9.79
N ALA A 101 -5.34 -21.73 -11.02
CA ALA A 101 -5.41 -20.49 -11.80
C ALA A 101 -6.88 -20.10 -12.13
N ARG A 102 -7.72 -21.10 -12.47
CA ARG A 102 -9.15 -20.87 -12.73
C ARG A 102 -9.88 -20.40 -11.48
N ILE A 103 -9.63 -21.05 -10.34
CA ILE A 103 -10.22 -20.66 -9.05
C ILE A 103 -9.78 -19.25 -8.69
N ALA A 104 -8.49 -18.93 -8.80
CA ALA A 104 -7.94 -17.61 -8.54
C ALA A 104 -8.65 -16.51 -9.37
N ALA A 105 -8.80 -16.74 -10.67
CA ALA A 105 -9.49 -15.83 -11.57
C ALA A 105 -10.98 -15.67 -11.23
N GLN A 106 -11.70 -16.75 -10.99
CA GLN A 106 -13.13 -16.73 -10.67
C GLN A 106 -13.42 -16.08 -9.32
N GLN A 107 -12.58 -16.35 -8.33
CA GLN A 107 -12.74 -15.82 -6.97
C GLN A 107 -12.08 -14.45 -6.78
N LYS A 108 -11.41 -13.91 -7.81
CA LYS A 108 -10.66 -12.66 -7.75
C LYS A 108 -9.67 -12.65 -6.57
N CYS A 109 -9.03 -13.77 -6.33
CA CYS A 109 -8.06 -13.94 -5.25
C CYS A 109 -6.72 -14.35 -5.88
N PRO A 110 -5.61 -13.67 -5.57
CA PRO A 110 -4.31 -14.06 -6.08
C PRO A 110 -4.00 -15.54 -5.78
N GLN A 111 -3.48 -16.27 -6.77
CA GLN A 111 -3.21 -17.70 -6.65
C GLN A 111 -2.31 -18.00 -5.44
N ASP A 112 -1.24 -17.23 -5.26
CA ASP A 112 -0.27 -17.44 -4.18
C ASP A 112 -0.89 -17.15 -2.80
N VAL A 113 -1.85 -16.20 -2.73
CA VAL A 113 -2.64 -15.97 -1.51
C VAL A 113 -3.53 -17.17 -1.20
N ILE A 114 -4.22 -17.75 -2.19
CA ILE A 114 -5.00 -18.99 -1.98
C ILE A 114 -4.11 -20.10 -1.45
N MET A 115 -2.94 -20.27 -2.05
CA MET A 115 -1.98 -21.30 -1.63
C MET A 115 -1.49 -21.07 -0.21
N LEU A 116 -1.12 -19.85 0.12
CA LEU A 116 -0.68 -19.43 1.46
C LEU A 116 -1.77 -19.73 2.51
N LEU A 117 -2.99 -19.24 2.28
CA LEU A 117 -4.10 -19.37 3.22
C LEU A 117 -4.47 -20.84 3.50
N ASN A 118 -4.19 -21.75 2.57
CA ASN A 118 -4.59 -23.16 2.67
C ASN A 118 -3.42 -24.12 2.89
N GLY A 119 -2.19 -23.62 3.03
CA GLY A 119 -1.00 -24.46 3.17
C GLY A 119 -0.74 -25.34 1.95
N ILE A 120 -1.13 -24.87 0.75
CA ILE A 120 -0.95 -25.60 -0.51
C ILE A 120 0.42 -25.20 -1.07
N VAL A 121 1.31 -26.17 -1.21
CA VAL A 121 2.67 -25.95 -1.76
C VAL A 121 2.65 -26.03 -3.28
N GLU A 122 1.91 -27.00 -3.83
CA GLU A 122 1.84 -27.24 -5.27
C GLU A 122 0.43 -26.96 -5.81
N PRO A 123 0.27 -26.11 -6.84
CA PRO A 123 -1.04 -25.82 -7.44
C PRO A 123 -1.78 -27.06 -7.97
N SER A 124 -1.03 -28.12 -8.34
CA SER A 124 -1.54 -29.39 -8.85
C SER A 124 -2.11 -30.31 -7.78
N SER A 125 -1.88 -30.01 -6.49
CA SER A 125 -2.31 -30.87 -5.37
C SER A 125 -3.79 -30.71 -4.98
N LEU A 126 -4.56 -29.89 -5.70
CA LEU A 126 -5.98 -29.71 -5.47
C LEU A 126 -6.78 -31.00 -5.68
N ARG A 127 -7.74 -31.26 -4.80
CA ARG A 127 -8.64 -32.42 -4.88
C ARG A 127 -10.10 -31.97 -5.05
N ILE A 128 -10.84 -32.65 -5.90
CA ILE A 128 -12.29 -32.42 -6.03
C ILE A 128 -12.96 -32.64 -4.68
N GLY A 129 -13.84 -31.71 -4.30
CA GLY A 129 -14.51 -31.66 -2.99
C GLY A 129 -13.69 -31.03 -1.87
N GLN A 130 -12.42 -30.70 -2.09
CA GLN A 130 -11.60 -29.99 -1.10
C GLN A 130 -12.19 -28.61 -0.82
N LYS A 131 -12.30 -28.26 0.47
CA LYS A 131 -12.69 -26.91 0.91
C LYS A 131 -11.44 -26.06 1.09
N ILE A 132 -11.39 -24.93 0.39
CA ILE A 132 -10.29 -23.96 0.47
C ILE A 132 -10.83 -22.59 0.83
N VAL A 133 -10.06 -21.84 1.60
CA VAL A 133 -10.37 -20.43 1.92
C VAL A 133 -9.82 -19.54 0.83
N VAL A 134 -10.63 -18.62 0.34
CA VAL A 134 -10.26 -17.57 -0.62
C VAL A 134 -10.65 -16.22 -0.05
N VAL A 135 -9.86 -15.20 -0.34
CA VAL A 135 -10.14 -13.81 0.04
C VAL A 135 -10.18 -12.98 -1.24
N PRO A 136 -11.37 -12.65 -1.76
CA PRO A 136 -11.49 -11.82 -2.96
C PRO A 136 -10.86 -10.45 -2.73
N MET A 137 -10.03 -9.99 -3.67
CA MET A 137 -9.33 -8.69 -3.62
C MET A 137 -9.27 -8.06 -5.01
N ARG A 138 -9.46 -6.75 -5.09
CA ARG A 138 -9.30 -5.95 -6.32
C ARG A 138 -8.06 -5.08 -6.20
N LEU A 139 -6.92 -5.73 -6.25
CA LEU A 139 -5.65 -5.08 -5.97
C LEU A 139 -5.19 -4.18 -7.11
N ARG A 140 -4.79 -2.98 -6.75
CA ARG A 140 -4.01 -2.05 -7.57
C ARG A 140 -2.78 -1.60 -6.80
N VAL A 141 -1.75 -1.24 -7.55
CA VAL A 141 -0.50 -0.73 -6.98
C VAL A 141 -0.33 0.72 -7.37
N GLU A 142 0.15 1.53 -6.43
CA GLU A 142 0.58 2.89 -6.68
C GLU A 142 2.05 3.03 -6.30
N ILE A 143 2.87 3.41 -7.25
CA ILE A 143 4.29 3.72 -7.03
C ILE A 143 4.42 5.23 -7.01
N ARG A 144 4.95 5.78 -5.92
CA ARG A 144 5.25 7.21 -5.78
C ARG A 144 6.76 7.39 -5.60
N PRO A 145 7.53 7.52 -6.69
CA PRO A 145 8.99 7.59 -6.61
C PRO A 145 9.49 8.76 -5.76
N HIS A 146 8.82 9.92 -5.83
CA HIS A 146 9.16 11.13 -5.07
C HIS A 146 8.94 10.97 -3.56
N GLN A 147 8.01 10.10 -3.15
CA GLN A 147 7.74 9.75 -1.74
C GLN A 147 8.49 8.49 -1.32
N ARG A 148 9.18 7.83 -2.26
CA ARG A 148 9.88 6.56 -2.04
C ARG A 148 8.98 5.49 -1.43
N GLU A 149 7.83 5.23 -2.06
CA GLU A 149 6.88 4.23 -1.58
C GLU A 149 6.21 3.45 -2.72
N VAL A 150 5.80 2.23 -2.38
CA VAL A 150 4.94 1.35 -3.18
C VAL A 150 3.75 0.97 -2.32
N SER A 151 2.56 1.45 -2.63
CA SER A 151 1.33 1.16 -1.89
C SER A 151 0.45 0.18 -2.65
N VAL A 152 -0.17 -0.75 -1.94
CA VAL A 152 -1.14 -1.71 -2.46
C VAL A 152 -2.52 -1.38 -1.89
N TRP A 153 -3.51 -1.31 -2.75
CA TRP A 153 -4.87 -0.96 -2.41
C TRP A 153 -5.84 -2.04 -2.88
N ASP A 154 -6.84 -2.33 -2.07
CA ASP A 154 -8.04 -3.09 -2.45
C ASP A 154 -9.22 -2.12 -2.51
N ASP A 155 -9.65 -1.77 -3.72
CA ASP A 155 -10.55 -0.65 -3.98
C ASP A 155 -10.05 0.66 -3.31
N GLN A 156 -10.69 1.08 -2.20
CA GLN A 156 -10.32 2.29 -1.45
C GLN A 156 -9.55 1.99 -0.14
N GLN A 157 -9.33 0.72 0.18
CA GLN A 157 -8.66 0.32 1.41
C GLN A 157 -7.17 0.09 1.17
N LEU A 158 -6.33 0.69 2.00
CA LEU A 158 -4.89 0.41 2.00
C LEU A 158 -4.64 -1.00 2.53
N VAL A 159 -4.02 -1.85 1.72
CA VAL A 159 -3.61 -3.21 2.07
C VAL A 159 -2.19 -3.22 2.61
N ALA A 160 -1.27 -2.59 1.90
CA ALA A 160 0.15 -2.58 2.22
C ALA A 160 0.81 -1.29 1.78
N ASP A 161 1.92 -0.96 2.41
CA ASP A 161 2.81 0.12 1.98
C ASP A 161 4.26 -0.27 2.27
N TYR A 162 5.10 -0.15 1.23
CA TYR A 162 6.50 -0.57 1.25
C TYR A 162 7.43 0.58 0.92
N PRO A 163 8.44 0.86 1.75
CA PRO A 163 9.41 1.89 1.46
C PRO A 163 10.36 1.47 0.32
N ILE A 164 10.61 2.37 -0.61
CA ILE A 164 11.68 2.24 -1.58
C ILE A 164 12.98 2.67 -0.92
N LEU A 165 13.88 1.73 -0.68
CA LEU A 165 15.18 1.97 -0.03
C LEU A 165 16.12 2.70 -0.96
N ASN A 166 16.18 2.25 -2.21
CA ASN A 166 16.99 2.83 -3.26
C ASN A 166 16.26 2.69 -4.61
N MET A 167 16.60 3.55 -5.56
CA MET A 167 16.10 3.47 -6.92
C MET A 167 17.11 4.10 -7.87
N ASP A 168 17.17 3.58 -9.09
CA ASP A 168 17.94 4.17 -10.16
C ASP A 168 17.36 5.53 -10.56
N GLU A 169 18.19 6.39 -11.10
CA GLU A 169 17.74 7.72 -11.51
C GLU A 169 16.80 7.61 -12.71
N ILE A 170 15.56 8.08 -12.51
CA ILE A 170 14.59 8.17 -13.59
C ILE A 170 14.79 9.49 -14.33
N PRO A 171 15.13 9.47 -15.64
CA PRO A 171 15.30 10.69 -16.41
C PRO A 171 14.09 11.62 -16.32
N ALA A 172 14.32 12.93 -16.23
CA ALA A 172 13.24 13.91 -16.09
C ALA A 172 12.19 13.82 -17.21
N THR A 173 12.60 13.44 -18.42
CA THR A 173 11.73 13.21 -19.58
C THR A 173 10.77 12.04 -19.43
N GLN A 174 11.10 11.10 -18.54
CA GLN A 174 10.27 9.91 -18.25
C GLN A 174 9.40 10.08 -16.99
N ARG A 175 9.60 11.16 -16.22
CA ARG A 175 8.84 11.44 -14.99
C ARG A 175 7.46 11.98 -15.31
N LYS A 176 6.58 11.12 -15.78
CA LYS A 176 5.17 11.42 -16.04
C LYS A 176 4.28 10.34 -15.42
N ASN A 177 3.09 10.76 -14.98
CA ASN A 177 2.10 9.80 -14.50
C ASN A 177 1.73 8.82 -15.61
N GLU A 178 1.78 7.55 -15.31
CA GLU A 178 1.46 6.49 -16.24
C GLU A 178 0.78 5.31 -15.55
N VAL A 179 0.09 4.51 -16.34
CA VAL A 179 -0.48 3.23 -15.92
C VAL A 179 0.23 2.12 -16.68
N THR A 180 0.72 1.15 -15.95
CA THR A 180 1.37 -0.04 -16.47
C THR A 180 0.79 -1.29 -15.79
N SER A 181 1.40 -2.45 -15.96
CA SER A 181 0.98 -3.68 -15.32
C SER A 181 2.16 -4.57 -14.97
N VAL A 182 1.92 -5.56 -14.11
CA VAL A 182 2.91 -6.61 -13.83
C VAL A 182 3.03 -7.50 -15.08
N ALA A 183 4.20 -7.50 -15.72
CA ALA A 183 4.49 -8.27 -16.92
C ALA A 183 5.12 -9.63 -16.61
N ALA A 184 6.01 -9.69 -15.59
CA ALA A 184 6.64 -10.93 -15.17
C ALA A 184 6.86 -10.96 -13.65
N ARG A 185 6.93 -12.19 -13.13
CA ARG A 185 7.36 -12.50 -11.77
C ARG A 185 8.50 -13.50 -11.86
N GLU A 186 9.62 -13.16 -11.30
CA GLU A 186 10.82 -13.99 -11.31
C GLU A 186 11.17 -14.43 -9.89
N GLY A 187 11.90 -15.51 -9.76
CA GLY A 187 12.43 -15.99 -8.48
C GLY A 187 13.89 -16.35 -8.63
N TYR A 188 14.67 -16.13 -7.57
CA TYR A 188 16.10 -16.44 -7.54
C TYR A 188 16.46 -17.15 -6.24
N ILE A 189 17.33 -18.14 -6.31
CA ILE A 189 17.98 -18.80 -5.18
C ILE A 189 19.48 -18.77 -5.45
N ASP A 190 20.23 -18.14 -4.56
CA ASP A 190 21.68 -17.94 -4.69
C ASP A 190 22.08 -17.34 -6.06
N GLY A 191 21.27 -16.41 -6.57
CA GLY A 191 21.46 -15.75 -7.86
C GLY A 191 21.05 -16.58 -9.09
N LEU A 192 20.58 -17.82 -8.91
CA LEU A 192 20.08 -18.66 -9.98
C LEU A 192 18.58 -18.52 -10.15
N ALA A 193 18.12 -18.32 -11.39
CA ALA A 193 16.71 -18.19 -11.70
C ALA A 193 15.94 -19.49 -11.40
N VAL A 194 14.81 -19.35 -10.74
CA VAL A 194 13.88 -20.44 -10.38
C VAL A 194 12.57 -20.23 -11.11
N LEU A 195 12.10 -21.26 -11.79
CA LEU A 195 10.84 -21.19 -12.53
C LEU A 195 9.64 -21.03 -11.57
N PRO A 196 8.64 -20.21 -11.90
CA PRO A 196 7.46 -19.99 -11.07
C PRO A 196 6.64 -21.25 -10.74
N ARG A 197 6.82 -22.33 -11.52
CA ARG A 197 6.16 -23.63 -11.29
C ARG A 197 6.98 -24.60 -10.43
N SER A 198 8.22 -24.24 -10.11
CA SER A 198 9.07 -25.06 -9.25
C SER A 198 8.59 -25.01 -7.79
N PRO A 199 8.61 -26.11 -7.04
CA PRO A 199 8.36 -26.11 -5.59
C PRO A 199 9.29 -25.14 -4.84
N GLN A 200 10.52 -24.95 -5.34
CA GLN A 200 11.51 -24.04 -4.77
C GLN A 200 11.12 -22.57 -4.92
N TYR A 201 10.21 -22.23 -5.85
CA TYR A 201 9.80 -20.86 -6.09
C TYR A 201 9.19 -20.21 -4.85
N ALA A 202 8.54 -20.94 -3.97
CA ALA A 202 7.99 -20.41 -2.72
C ALA A 202 9.08 -19.84 -1.79
N ALA A 203 10.27 -20.41 -1.80
CA ALA A 203 11.41 -20.00 -0.98
C ALA A 203 12.36 -19.02 -1.70
N SER A 204 12.09 -18.69 -2.97
CA SER A 204 12.98 -17.83 -3.77
C SER A 204 12.86 -16.35 -3.39
N GLU A 205 13.93 -15.61 -3.63
CA GLU A 205 13.91 -14.14 -3.65
C GLU A 205 13.14 -13.69 -4.90
N ARG A 206 12.06 -12.95 -4.69
CA ARG A 206 11.15 -12.54 -5.78
C ARG A 206 11.61 -11.25 -6.42
N VAL A 207 11.26 -11.11 -7.69
CA VAL A 207 11.42 -9.91 -8.50
C VAL A 207 10.14 -9.72 -9.31
N LEU A 208 9.67 -8.48 -9.40
CA LEU A 208 8.53 -8.09 -10.23
C LEU A 208 9.02 -7.21 -11.38
N VAL A 209 8.64 -7.57 -12.60
CA VAL A 209 8.96 -6.79 -13.80
C VAL A 209 7.66 -6.16 -14.31
N LEU A 210 7.65 -4.86 -14.49
CA LEU A 210 6.53 -4.11 -15.05
C LEU A 210 6.63 -4.01 -16.57
N ALA A 211 5.49 -3.85 -17.24
CA ALA A 211 5.43 -3.81 -18.70
C ALA A 211 6.15 -2.59 -19.32
N ASN A 212 6.37 -1.54 -18.54
CA ASN A 212 7.19 -0.38 -18.94
C ASN A 212 8.69 -0.53 -18.67
N GLY A 213 9.17 -1.72 -18.26
CA GLY A 213 10.58 -2.02 -18.01
C GLY A 213 11.07 -1.71 -16.58
N ILE A 214 10.25 -1.09 -15.73
CA ILE A 214 10.60 -0.90 -14.31
C ILE A 214 10.62 -2.25 -13.60
N VAL A 215 11.64 -2.46 -12.78
CA VAL A 215 11.83 -3.67 -11.99
C VAL A 215 11.71 -3.34 -10.50
N ILE A 216 10.97 -4.16 -9.75
CA ILE A 216 10.89 -4.07 -8.30
C ILE A 216 11.61 -5.29 -7.73
N ALA A 217 12.67 -5.08 -6.96
CA ALA A 217 13.54 -6.14 -6.48
C ALA A 217 14.12 -5.83 -5.10
N GLY A 218 14.68 -6.85 -4.45
CA GLY A 218 15.57 -6.69 -3.30
C GLY A 218 16.95 -6.20 -3.71
N GLU A 219 17.88 -6.16 -2.75
CA GLU A 219 19.21 -5.60 -2.99
C GLU A 219 20.06 -6.36 -4.01
N LYS A 220 19.92 -7.70 -4.07
CA LYS A 220 20.84 -8.58 -4.81
C LYS A 220 20.39 -8.91 -6.23
N ASN A 221 19.10 -8.95 -6.48
CA ASN A 221 18.50 -9.45 -7.72
C ASN A 221 17.80 -8.32 -8.50
N GLY A 222 17.39 -8.63 -9.71
CA GLY A 222 16.69 -7.71 -10.60
C GLY A 222 17.67 -6.82 -11.37
N HIS A 223 17.60 -6.95 -12.68
CA HIS A 223 18.38 -6.18 -13.64
C HIS A 223 17.42 -5.47 -14.59
N GLY A 224 17.69 -4.23 -14.91
CA GLY A 224 16.87 -3.41 -15.79
C GLY A 224 17.38 -1.98 -15.84
N ASP A 225 16.80 -1.18 -16.72
CA ASP A 225 17.18 0.23 -16.88
C ASP A 225 16.74 1.09 -15.67
N THR A 226 15.71 0.66 -14.97
CA THR A 226 15.21 1.34 -13.76
C THR A 226 14.80 0.28 -12.74
N VAL A 227 15.50 0.22 -11.63
CA VAL A 227 15.23 -0.72 -10.55
C VAL A 227 14.82 0.03 -9.28
N LEU A 228 13.66 -0.35 -8.74
CA LEU A 228 13.19 0.08 -7.42
C LEU A 228 13.58 -0.98 -6.39
N ARG A 229 14.41 -0.60 -5.43
CA ARG A 229 14.91 -1.51 -4.38
C ARG A 229 14.07 -1.39 -3.12
N LEU A 230 13.49 -2.51 -2.70
CA LEU A 230 12.78 -2.67 -1.43
C LEU A 230 13.52 -3.69 -0.56
N GLU A 231 13.11 -3.87 0.70
CA GLU A 231 13.55 -5.04 1.45
C GLU A 231 13.07 -6.32 0.75
N GLN A 232 13.90 -7.35 0.71
CA GLN A 232 13.54 -8.59 -0.01
C GLN A 232 12.26 -9.23 0.53
N LYS A 233 12.02 -9.15 1.85
CA LYS A 233 10.78 -9.63 2.44
C LYS A 233 9.54 -8.91 1.89
N ASP A 234 9.66 -7.59 1.65
CA ASP A 234 8.59 -6.73 1.15
C ASP A 234 8.28 -7.07 -0.33
N VAL A 235 9.33 -7.31 -1.13
CA VAL A 235 9.16 -7.79 -2.51
C VAL A 235 8.49 -9.15 -2.55
N ASN A 236 8.89 -10.06 -1.66
CA ASN A 236 8.30 -11.40 -1.56
C ASN A 236 6.81 -11.31 -1.20
N GLU A 237 6.46 -10.48 -0.24
CA GLU A 237 5.08 -10.24 0.20
C GLU A 237 4.25 -9.56 -0.89
N LEU A 238 4.78 -8.54 -1.54
CA LEU A 238 4.15 -7.86 -2.68
C LEU A 238 3.88 -8.86 -3.83
N SER A 239 4.85 -9.73 -4.12
CA SER A 239 4.71 -10.77 -5.15
C SER A 239 3.65 -11.83 -4.84
N LEU A 240 3.34 -12.11 -3.56
CA LEU A 240 2.23 -13.00 -3.19
C LEU A 240 0.88 -12.42 -3.60
N MET A 241 0.73 -11.10 -3.45
CA MET A 241 -0.52 -10.39 -3.71
C MET A 241 -0.73 -10.08 -5.20
N LEU A 242 0.36 -9.94 -5.98
CA LEU A 242 0.28 -9.50 -7.37
C LEU A 242 0.44 -10.65 -8.35
N GLY A 243 -0.52 -10.78 -9.25
CA GLY A 243 -0.46 -11.65 -10.43
C GLY A 243 -0.07 -10.87 -11.69
N LEU A 244 0.18 -11.60 -12.78
CA LEU A 244 0.37 -11.00 -14.10
C LEU A 244 -0.86 -10.19 -14.50
N GLY A 245 -0.64 -9.00 -15.05
CA GLY A 245 -1.70 -8.09 -15.48
C GLY A 245 -2.28 -7.20 -14.38
N ASN A 246 -1.88 -7.33 -13.12
CA ASN A 246 -2.30 -6.37 -12.09
C ASN A 246 -1.87 -4.95 -12.46
N GLU A 247 -2.81 -4.02 -12.31
CA GLU A 247 -2.59 -2.59 -12.62
C GLU A 247 -1.59 -1.97 -11.65
N VAL A 248 -0.67 -1.20 -12.22
CA VAL A 248 0.31 -0.40 -11.48
C VAL A 248 0.25 1.03 -11.99
N LYS A 249 -0.04 1.97 -11.09
CA LYS A 249 0.01 3.41 -11.37
C LYS A 249 1.32 3.98 -10.86
N ILE A 250 2.03 4.70 -11.70
CA ILE A 250 3.21 5.46 -11.32
C ILE A 250 2.82 6.92 -11.25
N ILE A 251 2.99 7.52 -10.07
CA ILE A 251 2.52 8.86 -9.76
C ILE A 251 3.72 9.72 -9.39
N TYR A 252 4.02 10.69 -10.24
CA TYR A 252 4.97 11.75 -9.94
C TYR A 252 4.21 12.96 -9.40
N ALA A 253 4.82 13.74 -8.49
CA ALA A 253 4.21 14.96 -8.02
C ALA A 253 3.83 15.86 -9.20
N SER A 254 2.60 16.36 -9.21
CA SER A 254 2.22 17.46 -10.11
C SER A 254 3.11 18.67 -9.79
N ARG A 255 3.75 19.23 -10.82
CA ARG A 255 4.52 20.47 -10.70
C ARG A 255 3.63 21.64 -10.36
#